data_5deff8c7a61bc878bac5c964101d0acb
#
_entry.id   5deff8c7a61bc878bac5c964101d0acb
#
_cell.length_a   1.000
_cell.length_b   1.000
_cell.length_c   1.000
_cell.angle_alpha   90.00
_cell.angle_beta   90.00
_cell.angle_gamma   90.00
#
_symmetry.space_group_name_H-M   'P 1'
#
loop_
_entity.id
_entity.type
_entity.pdbx_description
1 polymer ?
#
loop_
_entity_poly.entity_id
_entity_poly.type
_entity_poly.pdbx_seq_one_letter_code
_entity_poly.pdbx_strand_id
1 'polypeptide(L)'
;MREALSAWRPSIDREIERLLPRDLDDENVTDLFGPPRFTYDTAALDIALSKPVWDLLDRGGKRWRPVLFLLLVEGLGEDPEPFLPYAIIPEILHTGTIIVDDVEDEASLRRGEEAIHRRYGTDIALNAGNALYFIPLKIVSENPADLSAETRLDIYEMLTHELNRT
;
A
#
# COMPACT_ATOMS: atom_id res chain seq x y z
N MET A 1 8.09 3.49 -21.47
CA MET A 1 7.23 2.72 -20.54
C MET A 1 7.89 1.41 -20.06
N ARG A 2 8.25 0.43 -20.92
CA ARG A 2 8.89 -0.84 -20.44
C ARG A 2 10.20 -0.61 -19.71
N GLU A 3 11.06 0.25 -20.23
CA GLU A 3 12.34 0.62 -19.59
C GLU A 3 12.10 1.31 -18.24
N ALA A 4 11.19 2.26 -18.17
CA ALA A 4 10.82 2.94 -16.93
C ALA A 4 10.26 1.96 -15.87
N LEU A 5 9.39 1.01 -16.30
CA LEU A 5 8.89 -0.05 -15.41
C LEU A 5 10.03 -0.91 -14.84
N SER A 6 11.04 -1.23 -15.65
CA SER A 6 12.19 -2.02 -15.20
C SER A 6 13.13 -1.21 -14.29
N ALA A 7 13.31 0.08 -14.57
CA ALA A 7 14.18 0.96 -13.80
C ALA A 7 13.62 1.27 -12.41
N TRP A 8 12.35 1.64 -12.31
CA TRP A 8 11.73 2.09 -11.05
C TRP A 8 11.25 0.94 -10.15
N ARG A 9 10.93 -0.23 -10.71
CA ARG A 9 10.36 -1.34 -9.95
C ARG A 9 11.13 -1.70 -8.67
N PRO A 10 12.48 -1.84 -8.68
CA PRO A 10 13.20 -2.21 -7.46
C PRO A 10 13.08 -1.17 -6.34
N SER A 11 13.01 0.12 -6.69
CA SER A 11 12.85 1.21 -5.73
C SER A 11 11.42 1.26 -5.19
N ILE A 12 10.43 1.04 -6.04
CA ILE A 12 9.02 0.94 -5.66
C ILE A 12 8.80 -0.24 -4.71
N ASP A 13 9.31 -1.43 -5.04
CA ASP A 13 9.14 -2.62 -4.20
C ASP A 13 9.82 -2.43 -2.83
N ARG A 14 11.00 -1.79 -2.76
CA ARG A 14 11.65 -1.42 -1.48
C ARG A 14 10.83 -0.41 -0.67
N GLU A 15 10.22 0.57 -1.34
CA GLU A 15 9.40 1.57 -0.66
C GLU A 15 8.11 0.98 -0.10
N ILE A 16 7.50 0.03 -0.80
CA ILE A 16 6.37 -0.75 -0.29
C ILE A 16 6.80 -1.55 0.95
N GLU A 17 7.95 -2.21 0.91
CA GLU A 17 8.47 -2.99 2.05
C GLU A 17 8.86 -2.10 3.24
N ARG A 18 9.33 -0.87 2.99
CA ARG A 18 9.56 0.13 4.04
C ARG A 18 8.25 0.55 4.73
N LEU A 19 7.18 0.78 3.94
CA LEU A 19 5.88 1.16 4.49
C LEU A 19 5.21 0.00 5.25
N LEU A 20 5.25 -1.20 4.70
CA LEU A 20 4.68 -2.40 5.30
C LEU A 20 5.76 -3.51 5.30
N PRO A 21 6.52 -3.66 6.39
CA PRO A 21 7.53 -4.71 6.52
C PRO A 21 6.92 -6.11 6.40
N ARG A 22 7.73 -7.06 5.87
CA ARG A 22 7.30 -8.45 5.70
C ARG A 22 7.12 -9.18 7.02
N ASP A 23 7.98 -8.90 7.98
CA ASP A 23 7.94 -9.43 9.34
C ASP A 23 7.73 -8.25 10.29
N LEU A 24 6.67 -8.30 11.09
CA LEU A 24 6.30 -7.22 11.99
C LEU A 24 6.92 -7.45 13.38
N ASP A 25 7.80 -6.54 13.78
CA ASP A 25 8.36 -6.45 15.13
C ASP A 25 7.78 -5.25 15.91
N ASP A 26 8.15 -5.09 17.16
CA ASP A 26 7.64 -4.03 18.03
C ASP A 26 7.98 -2.62 17.52
N GLU A 27 9.14 -2.45 16.86
CA GLU A 27 9.60 -1.18 16.35
C GLU A 27 8.77 -0.75 15.13
N ASN A 28 8.66 -1.62 14.13
CA ASN A 28 7.93 -1.29 12.91
C ASN A 28 6.41 -1.27 13.11
N VAL A 29 5.86 -2.06 14.06
CA VAL A 29 4.45 -1.96 14.45
C VAL A 29 4.18 -0.63 15.16
N THR A 30 5.09 -0.18 16.03
CA THR A 30 4.98 1.13 16.67
C THR A 30 5.11 2.27 15.65
N ASP A 31 5.99 2.13 14.68
CA ASP A 31 6.12 3.09 13.57
C ASP A 31 4.84 3.14 12.73
N LEU A 32 4.26 1.99 12.41
CA LEU A 32 3.09 1.89 11.55
C LEU A 32 1.80 2.40 12.21
N PHE A 33 1.56 2.05 13.48
CA PHE A 33 0.30 2.30 14.19
C PHE A 33 0.42 3.33 15.33
N GLY A 34 1.62 3.81 15.61
CA GLY A 34 1.91 4.69 16.74
C GLY A 34 2.16 3.94 18.05
N PRO A 35 2.46 4.66 19.15
CA PRO A 35 2.74 4.05 20.44
C PRO A 35 1.52 3.28 20.95
N PRO A 36 1.71 2.03 21.44
CA PRO A 36 0.60 1.20 21.88
C PRO A 36 -0.03 1.72 23.17
N ARG A 37 -1.35 1.65 23.26
CA ARG A 37 -2.08 1.78 24.54
C ARG A 37 -1.97 0.50 25.39
N PHE A 38 -1.76 -0.63 24.72
CA PHE A 38 -1.52 -1.96 25.25
C PHE A 38 -0.40 -2.59 24.41
N THR A 39 0.21 -3.69 24.90
CA THR A 39 1.22 -4.41 24.12
C THR A 39 0.63 -4.91 22.80
N TYR A 40 1.29 -4.63 21.68
CA TYR A 40 0.94 -5.22 20.40
C TYR A 40 1.26 -6.71 20.37
N ASP A 41 0.39 -7.51 19.80
CA ASP A 41 0.68 -8.88 19.43
C ASP A 41 1.19 -8.87 17.97
N THR A 42 2.51 -8.78 17.82
CA THR A 42 3.16 -8.71 16.50
C THR A 42 2.92 -9.96 15.67
N ALA A 43 2.84 -11.14 16.31
CA ALA A 43 2.55 -12.39 15.61
C ALA A 43 1.13 -12.44 15.05
N ALA A 44 0.15 -11.91 15.80
CA ALA A 44 -1.23 -11.78 15.31
C ALA A 44 -1.33 -10.77 14.18
N LEU A 45 -0.64 -9.62 14.26
CA LEU A 45 -0.57 -8.62 13.20
C LEU A 45 0.09 -9.16 11.93
N ASP A 46 1.13 -9.97 12.08
CA ASP A 46 1.81 -10.62 10.96
C ASP A 46 0.84 -11.53 10.18
N ILE A 47 0.09 -12.35 10.89
CA ILE A 47 -0.90 -13.26 10.31
C ILE A 47 -2.09 -12.49 9.69
N ALA A 48 -2.55 -11.45 10.36
CA ALA A 48 -3.77 -10.73 9.98
C ALA A 48 -3.54 -9.60 8.95
N LEU A 49 -2.30 -9.17 8.74
CA LEU A 49 -1.97 -8.04 7.88
C LEU A 49 -0.82 -8.35 6.93
N SER A 50 0.42 -8.52 7.44
CA SER A 50 1.61 -8.58 6.59
C SER A 50 1.57 -9.77 5.64
N LYS A 51 1.36 -10.98 6.15
CA LYS A 51 1.35 -12.22 5.34
C LYS A 51 0.31 -12.22 4.21
N PRO A 52 -0.98 -11.92 4.44
CA PRO A 52 -1.97 -11.91 3.36
C PRO A 52 -1.70 -10.83 2.32
N VAL A 53 -1.18 -9.65 2.72
CA VAL A 53 -0.84 -8.58 1.79
C VAL A 53 0.35 -8.97 0.92
N TRP A 54 1.42 -9.47 1.54
CA TRP A 54 2.62 -9.88 0.80
C TRP A 54 2.38 -11.10 -0.08
N ASP A 55 1.52 -12.03 0.33
CA ASP A 55 1.08 -13.13 -0.54
C ASP A 55 0.53 -12.58 -1.87
N LEU A 56 -0.34 -11.57 -1.84
CA LEU A 56 -0.86 -10.96 -3.07
C LEU A 56 0.19 -10.15 -3.84
N LEU A 57 1.02 -9.39 -3.13
CA LEU A 57 2.05 -8.53 -3.74
C LEU A 57 3.13 -9.35 -4.45
N ASP A 58 3.54 -10.49 -3.88
CA ASP A 58 4.57 -11.39 -4.39
C ASP A 58 4.11 -12.18 -5.65
N ARG A 59 2.81 -12.38 -5.82
CA ARG A 59 2.25 -12.93 -7.07
C ARG A 59 2.51 -12.05 -8.29
N GLY A 60 3.18 -10.93 -8.09
CA GLY A 60 3.60 -10.03 -9.14
C GLY A 60 2.64 -8.87 -9.38
N GLY A 61 2.95 -8.14 -10.42
CA GLY A 61 2.25 -6.91 -10.82
C GLY A 61 3.24 -6.04 -11.58
N LYS A 62 2.74 -5.21 -12.48
CA LYS A 62 3.60 -4.35 -13.31
C LYS A 62 4.05 -3.08 -12.59
N ARG A 63 3.48 -2.77 -11.41
CA ARG A 63 3.72 -1.50 -10.67
C ARG A 63 3.57 -0.27 -11.58
N TRP A 64 2.64 -0.35 -12.54
CA TRP A 64 2.50 0.71 -13.54
C TRP A 64 1.95 2.02 -12.96
N ARG A 65 1.12 1.97 -11.89
CA ARG A 65 0.58 3.15 -11.24
C ARG A 65 1.66 4.01 -10.62
N PRO A 66 2.54 3.47 -9.75
CA PRO A 66 3.70 4.21 -9.24
C PRO A 66 4.59 4.77 -10.34
N VAL A 67 4.90 3.94 -11.34
CA VAL A 67 5.77 4.38 -12.45
C VAL A 67 5.13 5.51 -13.27
N LEU A 68 3.82 5.45 -13.52
CA LEU A 68 3.11 6.54 -14.20
C LEU A 68 3.18 7.84 -13.38
N PHE A 69 2.99 7.75 -12.06
CA PHE A 69 3.09 8.90 -11.16
C PHE A 69 4.49 9.55 -11.27
N LEU A 70 5.56 8.75 -11.14
CA LEU A 70 6.94 9.26 -11.23
C LEU A 70 7.27 9.87 -12.61
N LEU A 71 6.78 9.27 -13.69
CA LEU A 71 6.94 9.82 -15.04
C LEU A 71 6.19 11.14 -15.23
N LEU A 72 5.05 11.33 -14.56
CA LEU A 72 4.32 12.61 -14.59
C LEU A 72 5.10 13.68 -13.82
N VAL A 73 5.65 13.36 -12.65
CA VAL A 73 6.53 14.27 -11.87
C VAL A 73 7.73 14.71 -12.72
N GLU A 74 8.43 13.74 -13.33
CA GLU A 74 9.55 14.02 -14.24
C GLU A 74 9.11 14.87 -15.44
N GLY A 75 7.95 14.57 -16.03
CA GLY A 75 7.37 15.31 -17.16
C GLY A 75 6.99 16.76 -16.82
N LEU A 76 6.75 17.06 -15.54
CA LEU A 76 6.53 18.41 -15.02
C LEU A 76 7.86 19.17 -14.73
N GLY A 77 9.00 18.49 -14.86
CA GLY A 77 10.33 19.07 -14.68
C GLY A 77 10.87 18.95 -13.24
N GLU A 78 10.20 18.16 -12.40
CA GLU A 78 10.62 17.92 -11.02
C GLU A 78 11.44 16.63 -10.89
N ASP A 79 12.27 16.54 -9.85
CA ASP A 79 12.97 15.31 -9.48
C ASP A 79 11.96 14.30 -8.90
N PRO A 80 11.79 13.10 -9.48
CA PRO A 80 10.84 12.13 -8.98
C PRO A 80 11.27 11.42 -7.68
N GLU A 81 12.55 11.41 -7.32
CA GLU A 81 13.07 10.66 -6.14
C GLU A 81 12.40 11.05 -4.82
N PRO A 82 12.22 12.35 -4.47
CA PRO A 82 11.53 12.74 -3.23
C PRO A 82 10.06 12.31 -3.18
N PHE A 83 9.45 12.06 -4.33
CA PHE A 83 8.04 11.68 -4.46
C PHE A 83 7.81 10.17 -4.54
N LEU A 84 8.87 9.36 -4.48
CA LEU A 84 8.76 7.90 -4.52
C LEU A 84 7.82 7.34 -3.43
N PRO A 85 7.84 7.83 -2.18
CA PRO A 85 6.87 7.39 -1.17
C PRO A 85 5.41 7.69 -1.55
N TYR A 86 5.14 8.85 -2.14
CA TYR A 86 3.79 9.20 -2.61
C TYR A 86 3.34 8.34 -3.79
N ALA A 87 4.28 7.95 -4.66
CA ALA A 87 3.98 7.13 -5.83
C ALA A 87 3.40 5.75 -5.46
N ILE A 88 3.73 5.18 -4.30
CA ILE A 88 3.21 3.88 -3.89
C ILE A 88 1.78 3.93 -3.33
N ILE A 89 1.27 5.10 -2.93
CA ILE A 89 -0.08 5.24 -2.36
C ILE A 89 -1.15 4.58 -3.24
N PRO A 90 -1.28 4.90 -4.54
CA PRO A 90 -2.31 4.31 -5.39
C PRO A 90 -2.12 2.79 -5.63
N GLU A 91 -0.91 2.27 -5.51
CA GLU A 91 -0.66 0.82 -5.64
C GLU A 91 -1.11 0.07 -4.39
N ILE A 92 -0.86 0.63 -3.20
CA ILE A 92 -1.28 0.04 -1.92
C ILE A 92 -2.81 0.09 -1.78
N LEU A 93 -3.43 1.24 -2.05
CA LEU A 93 -4.89 1.37 -2.08
C LEU A 93 -5.52 0.34 -3.03
N HIS A 94 -5.01 0.24 -4.25
CA HIS A 94 -5.49 -0.73 -5.22
C HIS A 94 -5.27 -2.19 -4.78
N THR A 95 -4.21 -2.49 -4.06
CA THR A 95 -4.01 -3.83 -3.50
C THR A 95 -5.10 -4.14 -2.47
N GLY A 96 -5.47 -3.16 -1.64
CA GLY A 96 -6.59 -3.27 -0.69
C GLY A 96 -7.92 -3.52 -1.41
N THR A 97 -8.23 -2.72 -2.44
CA THR A 97 -9.47 -2.90 -3.22
C THR A 97 -9.56 -4.28 -3.84
N ILE A 98 -8.47 -4.80 -4.44
CA ILE A 98 -8.45 -6.16 -5.01
C ILE A 98 -8.79 -7.22 -3.96
N ILE A 99 -8.25 -7.11 -2.74
CA ILE A 99 -8.52 -8.09 -1.68
C ILE A 99 -10.00 -8.07 -1.28
N VAL A 100 -10.58 -6.87 -1.15
CA VAL A 100 -12.00 -6.70 -0.78
C VAL A 100 -12.91 -7.14 -1.92
N ASP A 101 -12.66 -6.72 -3.16
CA ASP A 101 -13.41 -7.10 -4.35
C ASP A 101 -13.46 -8.64 -4.51
N ASP A 102 -12.33 -9.32 -4.26
CA ASP A 102 -12.27 -10.78 -4.32
C ASP A 102 -13.20 -11.45 -3.30
N VAL A 103 -13.45 -10.82 -2.16
CA VAL A 103 -14.42 -11.30 -1.16
C VAL A 103 -15.85 -11.06 -1.66
N GLU A 104 -16.12 -9.85 -2.15
CA GLU A 104 -17.47 -9.46 -2.63
C GLU A 104 -17.91 -10.26 -3.85
N ASP A 105 -16.96 -10.53 -4.76
CA ASP A 105 -17.17 -11.33 -5.98
C ASP A 105 -17.11 -12.85 -5.73
N GLU A 106 -16.87 -13.31 -4.49
CA GLU A 106 -16.59 -14.71 -4.16
C GLU A 106 -15.52 -15.35 -5.07
N ALA A 107 -14.53 -14.56 -5.48
CA ALA A 107 -13.51 -14.99 -6.44
C ALA A 107 -12.74 -16.21 -5.91
N SER A 108 -12.59 -17.23 -6.75
CA SER A 108 -11.81 -18.41 -6.35
C SER A 108 -10.29 -18.23 -6.56
N LEU A 109 -9.91 -17.45 -7.56
CA LEU A 109 -8.51 -17.25 -7.96
C LEU A 109 -8.19 -15.78 -8.17
N ARG A 110 -6.96 -15.40 -7.79
CA ARG A 110 -6.36 -14.09 -8.11
C ARG A 110 -4.91 -14.29 -8.54
N ARG A 111 -4.57 -13.76 -9.72
CA ARG A 111 -3.22 -13.89 -10.31
C ARG A 111 -2.72 -15.34 -10.40
N GLY A 112 -3.62 -16.26 -10.68
CA GLY A 112 -3.30 -17.69 -10.89
C GLY A 112 -3.24 -18.54 -9.61
N GLU A 113 -3.43 -17.94 -8.43
CA GLU A 113 -3.48 -18.63 -7.14
C GLU A 113 -4.81 -18.40 -6.44
N GLU A 114 -5.10 -19.15 -5.36
CA GLU A 114 -6.31 -18.95 -4.57
C GLU A 114 -6.43 -17.50 -4.09
N ALA A 115 -7.64 -16.94 -4.15
CA ALA A 115 -7.91 -15.60 -3.62
C ALA A 115 -7.57 -15.55 -2.12
N ILE A 116 -7.18 -14.37 -1.62
CA ILE A 116 -6.69 -14.19 -0.25
C ILE A 116 -7.70 -14.68 0.78
N HIS A 117 -8.99 -14.40 0.59
CA HIS A 117 -10.04 -14.84 1.50
C HIS A 117 -10.24 -16.37 1.52
N ARG A 118 -9.89 -17.06 0.44
CA ARG A 118 -9.92 -18.53 0.39
C ARG A 118 -8.76 -19.14 1.18
N ARG A 119 -7.59 -18.54 1.10
CA ARG A 119 -6.36 -19.01 1.74
C ARG A 119 -6.27 -18.67 3.23
N TYR A 120 -6.67 -17.46 3.62
CA TYR A 120 -6.51 -16.92 4.97
C TYR A 120 -7.82 -16.77 5.76
N GLY A 121 -8.96 -16.91 5.11
CA GLY A 121 -10.26 -16.61 5.69
C GLY A 121 -10.78 -15.22 5.32
N THR A 122 -12.11 -15.09 5.28
CA THR A 122 -12.79 -13.84 4.87
C THR A 122 -12.51 -12.69 5.84
N ASP A 123 -12.50 -12.97 7.12
CA ASP A 123 -12.23 -12.00 8.20
C ASP A 123 -10.82 -11.41 8.10
N ILE A 124 -9.81 -12.26 7.90
CA ILE A 124 -8.42 -11.83 7.69
C ILE A 124 -8.29 -11.02 6.39
N ALA A 125 -8.88 -11.49 5.29
CA ALA A 125 -8.82 -10.78 4.03
C ALA A 125 -9.44 -9.38 4.10
N LEU A 126 -10.65 -9.26 4.68
CA LEU A 126 -11.30 -7.97 4.87
C LEU A 126 -10.51 -7.05 5.78
N ASN A 127 -9.96 -7.57 6.90
CA ASN A 127 -9.13 -6.78 7.79
C ASN A 127 -7.87 -6.26 7.08
N ALA A 128 -7.15 -7.12 6.37
CA ALA A 128 -5.96 -6.76 5.62
C ALA A 128 -6.28 -5.76 4.50
N GLY A 129 -7.32 -6.00 3.70
CA GLY A 129 -7.75 -5.10 2.63
C GLY A 129 -8.13 -3.72 3.14
N ASN A 130 -8.95 -3.66 4.20
CA ASN A 130 -9.36 -2.39 4.83
C ASN A 130 -8.18 -1.63 5.45
N ALA A 131 -7.22 -2.32 6.07
CA ALA A 131 -6.02 -1.67 6.61
C ALA A 131 -5.24 -0.92 5.52
N LEU A 132 -5.18 -1.47 4.30
CA LEU A 132 -4.50 -0.84 3.16
C LEU A 132 -5.17 0.45 2.65
N TYR A 133 -6.40 0.75 3.07
CA TYR A 133 -7.03 2.06 2.79
C TYR A 133 -6.49 3.16 3.70
N PHE A 134 -5.96 2.81 4.88
CA PHE A 134 -5.50 3.78 5.88
C PHE A 134 -3.97 3.87 5.99
N ILE A 135 -3.27 2.73 5.88
CA ILE A 135 -1.81 2.67 6.03
C ILE A 135 -1.07 3.69 5.14
N PRO A 136 -1.39 3.85 3.83
CA PRO A 136 -0.67 4.79 2.99
C PRO A 136 -0.91 6.27 3.35
N LEU A 137 -1.94 6.60 4.13
CA LEU A 137 -2.16 7.96 4.63
C LEU A 137 -1.04 8.41 5.58
N LYS A 138 -0.31 7.47 6.19
CA LYS A 138 0.90 7.73 6.98
C LYS A 138 1.94 8.51 6.16
N ILE A 139 2.11 8.20 4.88
CA ILE A 139 3.05 8.88 3.98
C ILE A 139 2.73 10.38 3.90
N VAL A 140 1.45 10.74 3.77
CA VAL A 140 1.02 12.14 3.73
C VAL A 140 1.27 12.84 5.07
N SER A 141 1.10 12.10 6.19
CA SER A 141 1.37 12.59 7.54
C SER A 141 2.86 12.83 7.79
N GLU A 142 3.72 11.91 7.37
CA GLU A 142 5.19 11.99 7.51
C GLU A 142 5.82 13.06 6.62
N ASN A 143 5.19 13.33 5.47
CA ASN A 143 5.61 14.39 4.56
C ASN A 143 7.05 14.27 4.04
N PRO A 144 7.48 13.14 3.46
CA PRO A 144 8.87 12.92 3.05
C PRO A 144 9.36 13.85 1.94
N ALA A 145 8.46 14.49 1.18
CA ALA A 145 8.79 15.46 0.13
C ALA A 145 8.68 16.92 0.59
N ASP A 146 8.52 17.17 1.89
CA ASP A 146 8.41 18.51 2.49
C ASP A 146 7.32 19.39 1.82
N LEU A 147 6.17 18.80 1.56
CA LEU A 147 5.03 19.50 0.96
C LEU A 147 4.40 20.50 1.95
N SER A 148 3.77 21.55 1.41
CA SER A 148 3.02 22.50 2.24
C SER A 148 1.85 21.82 2.96
N ALA A 149 1.41 22.40 4.08
CA ALA A 149 0.23 21.89 4.81
C ALA A 149 -1.05 21.91 3.94
N GLU A 150 -1.19 22.90 3.06
CA GLU A 150 -2.29 23.03 2.10
C GLU A 150 -2.27 21.85 1.11
N THR A 151 -1.13 21.61 0.46
CA THR A 151 -0.96 20.50 -0.49
C THR A 151 -1.25 19.13 0.15
N ARG A 152 -0.80 18.93 1.40
CA ARG A 152 -1.08 17.69 2.14
C ARG A 152 -2.56 17.52 2.44
N LEU A 153 -3.26 18.61 2.79
CA LEU A 153 -4.70 18.59 2.99
C LEU A 153 -5.44 18.25 1.69
N ASP A 154 -5.03 18.86 0.57
CA ASP A 154 -5.59 18.55 -0.75
C ASP A 154 -5.43 17.07 -1.11
N ILE A 155 -4.26 16.48 -0.80
CA ILE A 155 -4.02 15.04 -1.00
C ILE A 155 -4.97 14.20 -0.15
N TYR A 156 -5.15 14.53 1.13
CA TYR A 156 -6.11 13.83 2.01
C TYR A 156 -7.54 13.92 1.50
N GLU A 157 -7.97 15.12 1.09
CA GLU A 157 -9.32 15.34 0.54
C GLU A 157 -9.52 14.53 -0.75
N MET A 158 -8.55 14.55 -1.66
CA MET A 158 -8.59 13.78 -2.90
C MET A 158 -8.70 12.27 -2.61
N LEU A 159 -7.83 11.73 -1.75
CA LEU A 159 -7.85 10.31 -1.39
C LEU A 159 -9.17 9.92 -0.72
N THR A 160 -9.69 10.76 0.19
CA THR A 160 -10.97 10.53 0.85
C THR A 160 -12.14 10.53 -0.14
N HIS A 161 -12.15 11.49 -1.08
CA HIS A 161 -13.19 11.55 -2.11
C HIS A 161 -13.17 10.32 -3.03
N GLU A 162 -11.99 9.86 -3.43
CA GLU A 162 -11.88 8.68 -4.30
C GLU A 162 -12.25 7.40 -3.56
N LEU A 163 -11.83 7.23 -2.31
CA LEU A 163 -12.22 6.07 -1.48
C LEU A 163 -13.74 6.03 -1.19
N ASN A 164 -14.41 7.18 -1.08
CA ASN A 164 -15.86 7.24 -0.89
C ASN A 164 -16.67 6.94 -2.17
N ARG A 165 -16.02 6.90 -3.34
CA ARG A 165 -16.66 6.56 -4.63
C ARG A 165 -16.50 5.09 -5.00
N THR A 166 -15.63 4.39 -4.30
CA THR A 166 -15.38 2.96 -4.47
C THR A 166 -16.31 2.16 -3.59
#